data_67406e30f34b5cb8e8932694b131a9ac
#
_entry.id   67406e30f34b5cb8e8932694b131a9ac
#
_cell.length_a   1.000
_cell.length_b   1.000
_cell.length_c   1.000
_cell.angle_alpha   90.00
_cell.angle_beta   90.00
_cell.angle_gamma   90.00
#
_symmetry.space_group_name_H-M   'P 1'
#
loop_
_entity.id
_entity.type
_entity.pdbx_description
1 polymer ?
#
loop_
_entity_poly.entity_id
_entity_poly.type
_entity_poly.pdbx_seq_one_letter_code
_entity_poly.pdbx_strand_id
1 'polypeptide(L)'
;MQIYKVGGAVRDRLLGRPVTDIDWVVVGASSDEMLARGYRPVGADFPVFLHPQSGEEYALARTERKSGRGYGGFTFHASPEVTLEEDLTRRDLTINAMAEDEQGRVIDPYGGQADLEARLLRHVSPAFAEDPLRVLRVARFAARYAGLGFRVAAETLALMRQLAESGELQALTPERSWKEISRALMEPNPEVFIQVLHDCGALAELIPEVEALFGVPQPAAHHPEIDTGVHVLSVLQQCARYRQPLSVRWACLLHDLGKGLTNEADWPRHIAHEARGVPLIDAVNQRFRVPRDCQELARLVGEYHTHAHRALELRPNTLLELLQSFDVYRRPQRFEEFVAASEMDARGRLGLEQRDYPQAAYLLGAAQAARAVSVKPLVEKGLKGAELGEALKRARLAALKAYKEERGKA
;
A
#
# COMPACT_ATOMS: atom_id res chain seq x y z
N MET A 1 -8.35 7.93 -39.75
CA MET A 1 -8.32 7.96 -38.29
C MET A 1 -9.17 6.80 -37.77
N GLN A 2 -8.56 5.91 -36.99
CA GLN A 2 -9.24 4.77 -36.35
C GLN A 2 -9.12 4.92 -34.85
N ILE A 3 -10.21 4.65 -34.12
CA ILE A 3 -10.30 4.84 -32.68
C ILE A 3 -10.61 3.51 -32.00
N TYR A 4 -9.85 3.18 -30.94
CA TYR A 4 -9.98 1.92 -30.21
C TYR A 4 -10.05 2.17 -28.72
N LYS A 5 -10.91 1.43 -28.02
CA LYS A 5 -10.78 1.25 -26.57
C LYS A 5 -9.59 0.35 -26.30
N VAL A 6 -8.81 0.62 -25.26
CA VAL A 6 -7.60 -0.16 -24.98
C VAL A 6 -7.44 -0.42 -23.47
N GLY A 7 -6.61 -1.40 -23.15
CA GLY A 7 -6.13 -1.66 -21.82
C GLY A 7 -7.17 -2.16 -20.85
N GLY A 8 -7.24 -1.53 -19.68
CA GLY A 8 -8.08 -1.98 -18.56
C GLY A 8 -9.57 -2.08 -18.87
N ALA A 9 -10.10 -1.22 -19.72
CA ALA A 9 -11.50 -1.25 -20.13
C ALA A 9 -11.85 -2.54 -20.89
N VAL A 10 -10.98 -2.95 -21.80
CA VAL A 10 -11.15 -4.20 -22.57
C VAL A 10 -11.00 -5.41 -21.66
N ARG A 11 -9.95 -5.42 -20.84
CA ARG A 11 -9.71 -6.49 -19.86
C ARG A 11 -10.91 -6.68 -18.94
N ASP A 12 -11.40 -5.61 -18.32
CA ASP A 12 -12.47 -5.67 -17.32
C ASP A 12 -13.78 -6.10 -17.95
N ARG A 13 -14.09 -5.65 -19.18
CA ARG A 13 -15.26 -6.14 -19.92
C ARG A 13 -15.18 -7.63 -20.16
N LEU A 14 -14.04 -8.14 -20.60
CA LEU A 14 -13.84 -9.58 -20.86
C LEU A 14 -13.89 -10.42 -19.58
N LEU A 15 -13.53 -9.82 -18.42
CA LEU A 15 -13.65 -10.46 -17.11
C LEU A 15 -15.06 -10.35 -16.52
N GLY A 16 -15.97 -9.65 -17.16
CA GLY A 16 -17.31 -9.40 -16.62
C GLY A 16 -17.33 -8.44 -15.42
N ARG A 17 -16.31 -7.59 -15.29
CA ARG A 17 -16.19 -6.61 -14.22
C ARG A 17 -16.67 -5.24 -14.67
N PRO A 18 -17.09 -4.37 -13.75
CA PRO A 18 -17.48 -3.00 -14.10
C PRO A 18 -16.33 -2.26 -14.76
N VAL A 19 -16.63 -1.55 -15.85
CA VAL A 19 -15.68 -0.68 -16.54
C VAL A 19 -15.89 0.74 -16.02
N THR A 20 -14.89 1.30 -15.33
CA THR A 20 -14.97 2.64 -14.71
C THR A 20 -14.26 3.69 -15.53
N ASP A 21 -13.05 3.39 -15.98
CA ASP A 21 -12.21 4.31 -16.75
C ASP A 21 -11.98 3.71 -18.15
N ILE A 22 -12.17 4.53 -19.17
CA ILE A 22 -11.97 4.12 -20.57
C ILE A 22 -10.85 4.93 -21.16
N ASP A 23 -9.79 4.24 -21.61
CA ASP A 23 -8.71 4.84 -22.38
C ASP A 23 -8.88 4.52 -23.85
N TRP A 24 -8.64 5.51 -24.69
CA TRP A 24 -8.77 5.42 -26.13
C TRP A 24 -7.43 5.61 -26.81
N VAL A 25 -7.19 4.87 -27.89
CA VAL A 25 -6.03 5.05 -28.76
C VAL A 25 -6.52 5.45 -30.14
N VAL A 26 -5.89 6.46 -30.70
CA VAL A 26 -6.16 6.97 -32.05
C VAL A 26 -5.00 6.60 -32.96
N VAL A 27 -5.31 5.87 -34.03
CA VAL A 27 -4.36 5.45 -35.05
C VAL A 27 -4.63 6.22 -36.35
N GLY A 28 -3.60 6.69 -37.02
CA GLY A 28 -3.72 7.35 -38.32
C GLY A 28 -4.12 8.82 -38.24
N ALA A 29 -3.82 9.49 -37.13
CA ALA A 29 -4.07 10.93 -36.98
C ALA A 29 -2.85 11.65 -36.41
N SER A 30 -2.73 12.93 -36.69
CA SER A 30 -1.73 13.82 -36.12
C SER A 30 -2.31 14.66 -35.00
N SER A 31 -1.43 15.29 -34.18
CA SER A 31 -1.86 16.22 -33.15
C SER A 31 -2.69 17.37 -33.72
N ASP A 32 -2.31 17.88 -34.90
CA ASP A 32 -3.04 18.96 -35.56
C ASP A 32 -4.46 18.56 -35.96
N GLU A 33 -4.65 17.32 -36.40
CA GLU A 33 -5.98 16.80 -36.71
C GLU A 33 -6.86 16.69 -35.43
N MET A 34 -6.26 16.29 -34.33
CA MET A 34 -6.97 16.21 -33.05
C MET A 34 -7.43 17.58 -32.57
N LEU A 35 -6.54 18.58 -32.66
CA LEU A 35 -6.87 19.97 -32.31
C LEU A 35 -7.98 20.52 -33.22
N ALA A 36 -7.91 20.27 -34.54
CA ALA A 36 -8.91 20.70 -35.49
C ALA A 36 -10.30 20.10 -35.21
N ARG A 37 -10.36 18.93 -34.58
CA ARG A 37 -11.62 18.27 -34.22
C ARG A 37 -12.13 18.65 -32.81
N GLY A 38 -11.49 19.63 -32.17
CA GLY A 38 -11.91 20.15 -30.86
C GLY A 38 -11.38 19.40 -29.63
N TYR A 39 -10.47 18.44 -29.80
CA TYR A 39 -9.81 17.78 -28.69
C TYR A 39 -8.85 18.75 -28.02
N ARG A 40 -8.75 18.66 -26.67
CA ARG A 40 -7.87 19.51 -25.87
C ARG A 40 -6.63 18.74 -25.42
N PRO A 41 -5.42 19.26 -25.68
CA PRO A 41 -4.19 18.59 -25.25
C PRO A 41 -4.06 18.62 -23.72
N VAL A 42 -3.52 17.52 -23.15
CA VAL A 42 -3.22 17.37 -21.72
C VAL A 42 -1.76 17.00 -21.56
N GLY A 43 -1.02 17.77 -20.77
CA GLY A 43 0.41 17.56 -20.55
C GLY A 43 1.27 18.05 -21.71
N ALA A 44 2.55 18.28 -21.41
CA ALA A 44 3.50 18.84 -22.37
C ALA A 44 4.21 17.78 -23.23
N ASP A 45 4.30 16.55 -22.71
CA ASP A 45 5.22 15.55 -23.24
C ASP A 45 4.56 14.40 -24.00
N PHE A 46 3.24 14.24 -23.89
CA PHE A 46 2.51 13.13 -24.51
C PHE A 46 1.40 13.63 -25.42
N PRO A 47 1.18 12.96 -26.57
CA PRO A 47 0.05 13.27 -27.42
C PRO A 47 -1.25 12.67 -26.87
N VAL A 48 -1.66 13.14 -25.70
CA VAL A 48 -2.93 12.80 -25.02
C VAL A 48 -3.87 13.98 -25.09
N PHE A 49 -5.13 13.71 -25.41
CA PHE A 49 -6.16 14.71 -25.60
C PHE A 49 -7.42 14.34 -24.84
N LEU A 50 -8.16 15.36 -24.38
CA LEU A 50 -9.48 15.17 -23.83
C LEU A 50 -10.54 15.31 -24.92
N HIS A 51 -11.48 14.37 -24.95
CA HIS A 51 -12.62 14.42 -25.89
C HIS A 51 -13.48 15.65 -25.58
N PRO A 52 -13.93 16.41 -26.60
CA PRO A 52 -14.66 17.67 -26.39
C PRO A 52 -16.01 17.51 -25.68
N GLN A 53 -16.62 16.35 -25.74
CA GLN A 53 -17.92 16.07 -25.13
C GLN A 53 -17.82 15.18 -23.89
N SER A 54 -17.13 14.04 -23.97
CA SER A 54 -17.05 13.07 -22.87
C SER A 54 -16.00 13.42 -21.81
N GLY A 55 -14.97 14.21 -22.19
CA GLY A 55 -13.82 14.49 -21.32
C GLY A 55 -12.89 13.29 -21.12
N GLU A 56 -13.14 12.17 -21.81
CA GLU A 56 -12.30 10.98 -21.73
C GLU A 56 -10.96 11.20 -22.46
N GLU A 57 -9.94 10.45 -22.03
CA GLU A 57 -8.59 10.57 -22.58
C GLU A 57 -8.42 9.77 -23.87
N TYR A 58 -7.95 10.45 -24.91
CA TYR A 58 -7.62 9.89 -26.22
C TYR A 58 -6.14 10.11 -26.48
N ALA A 59 -5.38 9.03 -26.56
CA ALA A 59 -3.95 9.10 -26.86
C ALA A 59 -3.68 8.70 -28.29
N LEU A 60 -2.78 9.43 -28.97
CA LEU A 60 -2.28 8.99 -30.26
C LEU A 60 -1.44 7.73 -30.09
N ALA A 61 -1.56 6.78 -31.03
CA ALA A 61 -0.71 5.61 -31.07
C ALA A 61 0.76 6.02 -31.07
N ARG A 62 1.57 5.42 -30.20
CA ARG A 62 2.96 5.82 -30.01
C ARG A 62 3.89 4.65 -29.80
N THR A 63 5.15 4.86 -30.14
CA THR A 63 6.28 4.01 -29.74
C THR A 63 7.05 4.69 -28.62
N GLU A 64 7.73 3.88 -27.82
CA GLU A 64 8.58 4.35 -26.73
C GLU A 64 9.97 3.73 -26.89
N ARG A 65 11.03 4.52 -26.64
CA ARG A 65 12.42 4.03 -26.64
C ARG A 65 13.12 4.51 -25.39
N LYS A 66 13.89 3.63 -24.79
CA LYS A 66 14.73 3.98 -23.64
C LYS A 66 15.94 4.77 -24.12
N SER A 67 16.12 5.99 -23.61
CA SER A 67 17.24 6.88 -23.91
C SER A 67 18.13 7.17 -22.69
N GLY A 68 17.78 6.63 -21.48
CA GLY A 68 18.50 6.85 -20.24
C GLY A 68 17.93 5.98 -19.12
N ARG A 69 18.27 6.31 -17.85
CA ARG A 69 17.75 5.60 -16.67
C ARG A 69 16.42 6.19 -16.20
N GLY A 70 15.55 5.33 -15.68
CA GLY A 70 14.28 5.70 -15.08
C GLY A 70 13.25 6.20 -16.10
N TYR A 71 12.19 6.82 -15.59
CA TYR A 71 11.08 7.31 -16.42
C TYR A 71 11.49 8.47 -17.36
N GLY A 72 12.33 9.37 -16.87
CA GLY A 72 12.86 10.48 -17.68
C GLY A 72 13.78 10.04 -18.81
N GLY A 73 14.13 8.73 -18.85
CA GLY A 73 14.97 8.15 -19.90
C GLY A 73 14.20 7.62 -21.10
N PHE A 74 12.91 7.97 -21.29
CA PHE A 74 12.11 7.53 -22.44
C PHE A 74 11.96 8.62 -23.47
N THR A 75 12.05 8.22 -24.73
CA THR A 75 11.71 9.05 -25.88
C THR A 75 10.44 8.48 -26.53
N PHE A 76 9.44 9.34 -26.72
CA PHE A 76 8.16 8.96 -27.31
C PHE A 76 8.10 9.43 -28.76
N HIS A 77 7.53 8.58 -29.63
CA HIS A 77 7.29 8.92 -31.00
C HIS A 77 5.84 8.62 -31.36
N ALA A 78 5.10 9.63 -31.77
CA ALA A 78 3.74 9.52 -32.26
C ALA A 78 3.64 10.13 -33.65
N SER A 79 3.10 9.39 -34.59
CA SER A 79 2.81 9.86 -35.97
C SER A 79 1.64 9.04 -36.52
N PRO A 80 1.01 9.50 -37.63
CA PRO A 80 -0.05 8.76 -38.31
C PRO A 80 0.35 7.36 -38.76
N GLU A 81 1.65 7.10 -38.92
CA GLU A 81 2.19 5.81 -39.37
C GLU A 81 2.38 4.79 -38.25
N VAL A 82 2.31 5.21 -37.00
CA VAL A 82 2.41 4.27 -35.87
C VAL A 82 1.17 3.38 -35.83
N THR A 83 1.38 2.07 -35.91
CA THR A 83 0.29 1.09 -35.94
C THR A 83 -0.25 0.80 -34.54
N LEU A 84 -1.44 0.18 -34.50
CA LEU A 84 -2.04 -0.29 -33.23
C LEU A 84 -1.12 -1.29 -32.56
N GLU A 85 -0.58 -2.26 -33.30
CA GLU A 85 0.31 -3.29 -32.79
C GLU A 85 1.58 -2.71 -32.17
N GLU A 86 2.15 -1.68 -32.80
CA GLU A 86 3.32 -0.97 -32.25
C GLU A 86 3.00 -0.26 -30.94
N ASP A 87 1.81 0.31 -30.80
CA ASP A 87 1.36 0.91 -29.56
C ASP A 87 1.14 -0.16 -28.47
N LEU A 88 0.50 -1.27 -28.82
CA LEU A 88 0.20 -2.34 -27.86
C LEU A 88 1.46 -3.07 -27.38
N THR A 89 2.47 -3.23 -28.23
CA THR A 89 3.70 -3.98 -27.87
C THR A 89 4.53 -3.30 -26.76
N ARG A 90 4.40 -1.99 -26.58
CA ARG A 90 5.10 -1.25 -25.53
C ARG A 90 4.44 -1.37 -24.14
N ARG A 91 3.26 -1.96 -24.06
CA ARG A 91 2.51 -2.07 -22.80
C ARG A 91 3.09 -3.13 -21.87
N ASP A 92 2.65 -3.12 -20.62
CA ASP A 92 3.21 -3.97 -19.57
C ASP A 92 2.78 -5.45 -19.71
N LEU A 93 1.48 -5.73 -19.66
CA LEU A 93 0.94 -7.08 -19.63
C LEU A 93 0.05 -7.37 -20.87
N THR A 94 0.04 -8.60 -21.31
CA THR A 94 -0.80 -9.05 -22.44
C THR A 94 -2.28 -8.73 -22.22
N ILE A 95 -2.77 -8.90 -20.98
CA ILE A 95 -4.17 -8.60 -20.63
C ILE A 95 -4.50 -7.10 -20.68
N ASN A 96 -3.50 -6.24 -20.69
CA ASN A 96 -3.63 -4.78 -20.84
C ASN A 96 -3.25 -4.32 -22.26
N ALA A 97 -2.92 -5.24 -23.18
CA ALA A 97 -2.48 -4.97 -24.53
C ALA A 97 -3.49 -5.48 -25.56
N MET A 98 -4.75 -5.30 -25.27
CA MET A 98 -5.86 -5.59 -26.17
C MET A 98 -6.60 -4.31 -26.52
N ALA A 99 -7.18 -4.29 -27.70
CA ALA A 99 -7.99 -3.17 -28.17
C ALA A 99 -9.36 -3.66 -28.62
N GLU A 100 -10.33 -2.75 -28.59
CA GLU A 100 -11.70 -3.03 -29.06
C GLU A 100 -12.06 -1.94 -30.08
N ASP A 101 -12.48 -2.37 -31.28
CA ASP A 101 -12.89 -1.45 -32.34
C ASP A 101 -14.31 -0.92 -32.10
N GLU A 102 -14.78 -0.05 -33.00
CA GLU A 102 -16.11 0.57 -32.92
C GLU A 102 -17.26 -0.46 -33.05
N GLN A 103 -16.99 -1.62 -33.66
CA GLN A 103 -17.94 -2.70 -33.79
C GLN A 103 -17.90 -3.71 -32.61
N GLY A 104 -17.08 -3.45 -31.61
CA GLY A 104 -16.94 -4.31 -30.43
C GLY A 104 -16.04 -5.52 -30.65
N ARG A 105 -15.29 -5.58 -31.76
CA ARG A 105 -14.35 -6.69 -32.01
C ARG A 105 -13.06 -6.45 -31.24
N VAL A 106 -12.56 -7.52 -30.60
CA VAL A 106 -11.32 -7.47 -29.85
C VAL A 106 -10.14 -7.73 -30.79
N ILE A 107 -9.16 -6.84 -30.73
CA ILE A 107 -7.88 -6.98 -31.45
C ILE A 107 -6.84 -7.34 -30.40
N ASP A 108 -6.30 -8.53 -30.52
CA ASP A 108 -5.48 -9.16 -29.48
C ASP A 108 -4.22 -9.80 -30.11
N PRO A 109 -3.25 -8.97 -30.54
CA PRO A 109 -2.06 -9.49 -31.21
C PRO A 109 -1.10 -10.25 -30.29
N TYR A 110 -1.19 -10.07 -28.99
CA TYR A 110 -0.22 -10.62 -28.00
C TYR A 110 -0.80 -11.71 -27.09
N GLY A 111 -2.01 -12.19 -27.37
CA GLY A 111 -2.59 -13.32 -26.64
C GLY A 111 -3.18 -12.98 -25.28
N GLY A 112 -3.65 -11.73 -25.08
CA GLY A 112 -4.26 -11.31 -23.81
C GLY A 112 -5.50 -12.12 -23.43
N GLN A 113 -6.35 -12.50 -24.39
CA GLN A 113 -7.53 -13.32 -24.11
C GLN A 113 -7.15 -14.72 -23.61
N ALA A 114 -6.13 -15.34 -24.21
CA ALA A 114 -5.62 -16.62 -23.75
C ALA A 114 -5.06 -16.54 -22.32
N ASP A 115 -4.35 -15.44 -22.01
CA ASP A 115 -3.80 -15.22 -20.66
C ASP A 115 -4.90 -14.89 -19.64
N LEU A 116 -5.96 -14.22 -20.03
CA LEU A 116 -7.14 -14.03 -19.18
C LEU A 116 -7.78 -15.37 -18.82
N GLU A 117 -7.94 -16.26 -19.79
CA GLU A 117 -8.51 -17.59 -19.57
C GLU A 117 -7.60 -18.44 -18.69
N ALA A 118 -6.30 -18.42 -18.95
CA ALA A 118 -5.29 -19.14 -18.18
C ALA A 118 -4.99 -18.50 -16.80
N ARG A 119 -5.50 -17.31 -16.54
CA ARG A 119 -5.26 -16.54 -15.31
C ARG A 119 -3.77 -16.22 -15.11
N LEU A 120 -3.12 -15.72 -16.16
CA LEU A 120 -1.70 -15.39 -16.16
C LEU A 120 -1.46 -13.89 -16.34
N LEU A 121 -0.55 -13.38 -15.56
CA LEU A 121 0.02 -12.03 -15.72
C LEU A 121 1.35 -12.21 -16.47
N ARG A 122 1.33 -11.92 -17.77
CA ARG A 122 2.46 -12.12 -18.67
C ARG A 122 2.84 -10.82 -19.35
N HIS A 123 4.15 -10.50 -19.36
CA HIS A 123 4.65 -9.34 -20.10
C HIS A 123 4.44 -9.51 -21.61
N VAL A 124 4.25 -8.38 -22.30
CA VAL A 124 3.94 -8.36 -23.75
C VAL A 124 5.18 -8.67 -24.57
N SER A 125 6.30 -8.02 -24.27
CA SER A 125 7.51 -8.06 -25.09
C SER A 125 8.76 -7.71 -24.26
N PRO A 126 9.98 -7.85 -24.80
CA PRO A 126 11.20 -7.39 -24.14
C PRO A 126 11.19 -5.89 -23.75
N ALA A 127 10.37 -5.08 -24.37
CA ALA A 127 10.17 -3.68 -23.99
C ALA A 127 9.69 -3.50 -22.55
N PHE A 128 9.14 -4.52 -21.94
CA PHE A 128 8.79 -4.54 -20.51
C PHE A 128 9.96 -4.11 -19.63
N ALA A 129 11.17 -4.55 -19.96
CA ALA A 129 12.37 -4.27 -19.16
C ALA A 129 12.84 -2.81 -19.23
N GLU A 130 12.26 -2.01 -20.12
CA GLU A 130 12.66 -0.62 -20.32
C GLU A 130 12.14 0.30 -19.20
N ASP A 131 11.03 -0.05 -18.54
CA ASP A 131 10.51 0.72 -17.41
C ASP A 131 10.48 -0.13 -16.12
N PRO A 132 11.38 0.14 -15.17
CA PRO A 132 11.44 -0.62 -13.93
C PRO A 132 10.17 -0.50 -13.06
N LEU A 133 9.35 0.53 -13.24
CA LEU A 133 8.08 0.66 -12.53
C LEU A 133 7.14 -0.51 -12.83
N ARG A 134 7.31 -1.16 -13.96
CA ARG A 134 6.49 -2.31 -14.36
C ARG A 134 6.61 -3.48 -13.39
N VAL A 135 7.73 -3.61 -12.69
CA VAL A 135 7.87 -4.61 -11.61
C VAL A 135 6.82 -4.37 -10.52
N LEU A 136 6.68 -3.13 -10.08
CA LEU A 136 5.68 -2.76 -9.07
C LEU A 136 4.26 -2.88 -9.63
N ARG A 137 4.07 -2.51 -10.89
CA ARG A 137 2.76 -2.62 -11.54
C ARG A 137 2.28 -4.07 -11.63
N VAL A 138 3.14 -5.00 -12.02
CA VAL A 138 2.80 -6.44 -12.07
C VAL A 138 2.45 -6.95 -10.68
N ALA A 139 3.25 -6.61 -9.67
CA ALA A 139 2.98 -6.99 -8.30
C ALA A 139 1.62 -6.43 -7.80
N ARG A 140 1.27 -5.20 -8.20
CA ARG A 140 -0.03 -4.60 -7.88
C ARG A 140 -1.18 -5.32 -8.59
N PHE A 141 -1.03 -5.65 -9.87
CA PHE A 141 -2.04 -6.45 -10.58
C PHE A 141 -2.22 -7.83 -9.94
N ALA A 142 -1.13 -8.46 -9.49
CA ALA A 142 -1.21 -9.71 -8.75
C ALA A 142 -2.03 -9.55 -7.46
N ALA A 143 -1.82 -8.47 -6.72
CA ALA A 143 -2.59 -8.15 -5.52
C ALA A 143 -4.08 -7.91 -5.82
N ARG A 144 -4.39 -7.37 -6.99
CA ARG A 144 -5.77 -7.11 -7.41
C ARG A 144 -6.50 -8.38 -7.86
N TYR A 145 -5.81 -9.26 -8.58
CA TYR A 145 -6.43 -10.39 -9.28
C TYR A 145 -6.14 -11.76 -8.67
N ALA A 146 -5.33 -11.85 -7.61
CA ALA A 146 -5.03 -13.14 -6.97
C ALA A 146 -6.29 -13.89 -6.52
N GLY A 147 -7.30 -13.18 -6.03
CA GLY A 147 -8.58 -13.75 -5.63
C GLY A 147 -9.36 -14.40 -6.80
N LEU A 148 -9.04 -14.04 -8.04
CA LEU A 148 -9.60 -14.61 -9.24
C LEU A 148 -8.73 -15.77 -9.80
N GLY A 149 -7.66 -16.14 -9.11
CA GLY A 149 -6.75 -17.20 -9.50
C GLY A 149 -5.59 -16.77 -10.39
N PHE A 150 -5.37 -15.47 -10.58
CA PHE A 150 -4.24 -14.99 -11.38
C PHE A 150 -2.91 -15.17 -10.66
N ARG A 151 -1.89 -15.48 -11.44
CA ARG A 151 -0.50 -15.57 -10.99
C ARG A 151 0.44 -14.98 -12.04
N VAL A 152 1.61 -14.58 -11.60
CA VAL A 152 2.65 -14.06 -12.51
C VAL A 152 3.22 -15.23 -13.32
N ALA A 153 3.31 -15.08 -14.64
CA ALA A 153 3.93 -16.08 -15.50
C ALA A 153 5.40 -16.26 -15.14
N ALA A 154 5.90 -17.49 -15.21
CA ALA A 154 7.27 -17.82 -14.80
C ALA A 154 8.33 -17.00 -15.53
N GLU A 155 8.19 -16.82 -16.84
CA GLU A 155 9.10 -16.01 -17.66
C GLU A 155 9.03 -14.50 -17.29
N THR A 156 7.89 -14.02 -16.86
CA THR A 156 7.71 -12.64 -16.43
C THR A 156 8.36 -12.42 -15.06
N LEU A 157 8.20 -13.36 -14.15
CA LEU A 157 8.86 -13.32 -12.85
C LEU A 157 10.39 -13.33 -13.01
N ALA A 158 10.90 -14.15 -13.94
CA ALA A 158 12.34 -14.20 -14.27
C ALA A 158 12.85 -12.84 -14.80
N LEU A 159 12.08 -12.20 -15.66
CA LEU A 159 12.43 -10.88 -16.19
C LEU A 159 12.39 -9.80 -15.11
N MET A 160 11.41 -9.85 -14.21
CA MET A 160 11.33 -8.96 -13.04
C MET A 160 12.56 -9.15 -12.15
N ARG A 161 13.02 -10.37 -11.96
CA ARG A 161 14.24 -10.67 -11.21
C ARG A 161 15.49 -10.05 -11.86
N GLN A 162 15.60 -10.13 -13.17
CA GLN A 162 16.70 -9.48 -13.90
C GLN A 162 16.69 -7.98 -13.70
N LEU A 163 15.51 -7.35 -13.71
CA LEU A 163 15.37 -5.91 -13.45
C LEU A 163 15.77 -5.56 -12.01
N ALA A 164 15.39 -6.36 -11.05
CA ALA A 164 15.79 -6.16 -9.66
C ALA A 164 17.31 -6.23 -9.50
N GLU A 165 17.95 -7.22 -10.13
CA GLU A 165 19.40 -7.42 -10.09
C GLU A 165 20.18 -6.34 -10.85
N SER A 166 19.57 -5.69 -11.84
CA SER A 166 20.23 -4.68 -12.68
C SER A 166 20.53 -3.36 -11.98
N GLY A 167 19.89 -3.10 -10.83
CA GLY A 167 19.98 -1.81 -10.14
C GLY A 167 19.03 -0.73 -10.69
N GLU A 168 18.24 -1.04 -11.72
CA GLU A 168 17.30 -0.09 -12.34
C GLU A 168 16.18 0.37 -11.39
N LEU A 169 15.82 -0.45 -10.39
CA LEU A 169 14.80 -0.07 -9.41
C LEU A 169 15.20 1.15 -8.58
N GLN A 170 16.52 1.38 -8.41
CA GLN A 170 17.04 2.53 -7.69
C GLN A 170 16.81 3.85 -8.44
N ALA A 171 16.51 3.80 -9.73
CA ALA A 171 16.21 4.97 -10.54
C ALA A 171 14.75 5.43 -10.43
N LEU A 172 13.90 4.67 -9.76
CA LEU A 172 12.50 5.05 -9.54
C LEU A 172 12.39 6.24 -8.59
N THR A 173 11.56 7.21 -8.96
CA THR A 173 11.28 8.36 -8.08
C THR A 173 10.44 7.92 -6.89
N PRO A 174 10.59 8.58 -5.73
CA PRO A 174 9.75 8.29 -4.57
C PRO A 174 8.26 8.39 -4.87
N GLU A 175 7.83 9.39 -5.62
CA GLU A 175 6.44 9.65 -5.95
C GLU A 175 5.83 8.53 -6.80
N ARG A 176 6.55 8.05 -7.81
CA ARG A 176 6.07 6.95 -8.66
C ARG A 176 6.00 5.64 -7.89
N SER A 177 7.00 5.36 -7.07
CA SER A 177 7.04 4.16 -6.22
C SER A 177 5.91 4.19 -5.20
N TRP A 178 5.72 5.29 -4.49
CA TRP A 178 4.66 5.43 -3.51
C TRP A 178 3.27 5.27 -4.13
N LYS A 179 3.06 5.84 -5.31
CA LYS A 179 1.77 5.71 -6.01
C LYS A 179 1.42 4.24 -6.25
N GLU A 180 2.38 3.42 -6.68
CA GLU A 180 2.15 2.00 -6.89
C GLU A 180 2.01 1.24 -5.56
N ILE A 181 2.85 1.50 -4.59
CA ILE A 181 2.81 0.85 -3.27
C ILE A 181 1.48 1.15 -2.57
N SER A 182 1.07 2.41 -2.51
CA SER A 182 -0.16 2.81 -1.83
C SER A 182 -1.40 2.20 -2.47
N ARG A 183 -1.44 2.16 -3.79
CA ARG A 183 -2.54 1.52 -4.53
C ARG A 183 -2.56 0.01 -4.31
N ALA A 184 -1.40 -0.63 -4.31
CA ALA A 184 -1.27 -2.06 -4.09
C ALA A 184 -1.73 -2.48 -2.69
N LEU A 185 -1.38 -1.70 -1.67
CA LEU A 185 -1.83 -1.97 -0.30
C LEU A 185 -3.35 -1.89 -0.15
N MET A 186 -4.02 -1.09 -0.99
CA MET A 186 -5.49 -0.96 -0.98
C MET A 186 -6.19 -1.99 -1.86
N GLU A 187 -5.47 -2.84 -2.56
CA GLU A 187 -6.04 -3.92 -3.35
C GLU A 187 -6.62 -5.03 -2.46
N PRO A 188 -7.45 -5.93 -3.01
CA PRO A 188 -8.06 -7.01 -2.22
C PRO A 188 -7.08 -7.97 -1.56
N ASN A 189 -5.88 -8.16 -2.15
CA ASN A 189 -4.88 -9.10 -1.65
C ASN A 189 -3.52 -8.42 -1.51
N PRO A 190 -3.39 -7.44 -0.59
CA PRO A 190 -2.16 -6.64 -0.47
C PRO A 190 -0.93 -7.46 -0.11
N GLU A 191 -1.09 -8.58 0.57
CA GLU A 191 -0.01 -9.51 0.90
C GLU A 191 0.65 -10.09 -0.35
N VAL A 192 -0.11 -10.26 -1.42
CA VAL A 192 0.41 -10.78 -2.70
C VAL A 192 1.39 -9.79 -3.34
N PHE A 193 1.15 -8.49 -3.19
CA PHE A 193 2.08 -7.46 -3.65
C PHE A 193 3.47 -7.66 -3.02
N ILE A 194 3.51 -7.80 -1.72
CA ILE A 194 4.77 -8.02 -0.99
C ILE A 194 5.39 -9.37 -1.36
N GLN A 195 4.57 -10.42 -1.46
CA GLN A 195 5.04 -11.76 -1.83
C GLN A 195 5.68 -11.77 -3.21
N VAL A 196 5.06 -11.15 -4.20
CA VAL A 196 5.61 -11.09 -5.57
C VAL A 196 6.94 -10.32 -5.59
N LEU A 197 7.02 -9.18 -4.90
CA LEU A 197 8.26 -8.42 -4.80
C LEU A 197 9.36 -9.23 -4.10
N HIS A 198 9.01 -9.99 -3.08
CA HIS A 198 9.94 -10.90 -2.41
C HIS A 198 10.43 -11.99 -3.37
N ASP A 199 9.51 -12.64 -4.09
CA ASP A 199 9.82 -13.75 -4.98
C ASP A 199 10.76 -13.36 -6.13
N CYS A 200 10.65 -12.13 -6.63
CA CYS A 200 11.50 -11.65 -7.73
C CYS A 200 12.75 -10.88 -7.27
N GLY A 201 12.97 -10.76 -5.95
CA GLY A 201 14.12 -10.04 -5.41
C GLY A 201 13.98 -8.52 -5.37
N ALA A 202 12.85 -7.97 -5.84
CA ALA A 202 12.62 -6.53 -5.84
C ALA A 202 12.40 -5.96 -4.44
N LEU A 203 11.84 -6.75 -3.52
CA LEU A 203 11.61 -6.30 -2.14
C LEU A 203 12.93 -5.94 -1.45
N ALA A 204 13.98 -6.74 -1.65
CA ALA A 204 15.31 -6.47 -1.11
C ALA A 204 15.89 -5.15 -1.62
N GLU A 205 15.57 -4.77 -2.86
CA GLU A 205 16.04 -3.52 -3.47
C GLU A 205 15.21 -2.31 -3.04
N LEU A 206 13.90 -2.49 -2.88
CA LEU A 206 12.97 -1.39 -2.59
C LEU A 206 12.79 -1.13 -1.09
N ILE A 207 12.55 -2.18 -0.33
CA ILE A 207 12.30 -2.12 1.12
C ILE A 207 13.07 -3.25 1.81
N PRO A 208 14.42 -3.14 1.85
CA PRO A 208 15.26 -4.18 2.46
C PRO A 208 14.90 -4.44 3.92
N GLU A 209 14.36 -3.45 4.62
CA GLU A 209 13.91 -3.57 6.00
C GLU A 209 12.75 -4.58 6.15
N VAL A 210 11.84 -4.63 5.17
CA VAL A 210 10.76 -5.63 5.14
C VAL A 210 11.30 -6.99 4.70
N GLU A 211 12.16 -7.02 3.68
CA GLU A 211 12.80 -8.27 3.22
C GLU A 211 13.51 -8.98 4.36
N ALA A 212 14.18 -8.23 5.24
CA ALA A 212 14.91 -8.78 6.38
C ALA A 212 14.05 -9.53 7.39
N LEU A 213 12.72 -9.38 7.34
CA LEU A 213 11.80 -10.07 8.25
C LEU A 213 11.55 -11.53 7.85
N PHE A 214 11.75 -11.86 6.58
CA PHE A 214 11.60 -13.23 6.11
C PHE A 214 12.74 -14.10 6.65
N GLY A 215 12.38 -15.25 7.22
CA GLY A 215 13.34 -16.14 7.87
C GLY A 215 13.64 -15.80 9.33
N VAL A 216 13.09 -14.71 9.87
CA VAL A 216 13.28 -14.34 11.27
C VAL A 216 12.22 -15.05 12.12
N PRO A 217 12.62 -15.97 13.03
CA PRO A 217 11.67 -16.76 13.80
C PRO A 217 11.04 -15.96 14.95
N GLN A 218 9.80 -16.31 15.29
CA GLN A 218 9.05 -15.79 16.43
C GLN A 218 8.65 -16.96 17.35
N PRO A 219 8.32 -16.70 18.64
CA PRO A 219 7.85 -17.75 19.53
C PRO A 219 6.58 -18.44 19.00
N ALA A 220 6.64 -19.75 18.77
CA ALA A 220 5.52 -20.51 18.20
C ALA A 220 4.27 -20.47 19.09
N ALA A 221 4.42 -20.29 20.41
CA ALA A 221 3.30 -20.16 21.34
C ALA A 221 2.42 -18.93 21.06
N HIS A 222 3.01 -17.86 20.52
CA HIS A 222 2.31 -16.62 20.22
C HIS A 222 2.11 -16.39 18.72
N HIS A 223 2.93 -17.02 17.89
CA HIS A 223 2.93 -16.87 16.44
C HIS A 223 3.06 -18.26 15.80
N PRO A 224 1.91 -18.95 15.58
CA PRO A 224 1.94 -20.30 14.98
C PRO A 224 2.61 -20.37 13.61
N GLU A 225 2.60 -19.26 12.85
CA GLU A 225 3.29 -19.12 11.56
C GLU A 225 4.82 -19.08 11.70
N ILE A 226 5.32 -18.80 12.89
CA ILE A 226 6.75 -18.73 13.28
C ILE A 226 7.52 -17.62 12.54
N ASP A 227 7.52 -17.59 11.22
CA ASP A 227 8.26 -16.63 10.39
C ASP A 227 7.65 -15.22 10.46
N THR A 228 8.47 -14.20 10.79
CA THR A 228 8.03 -12.81 10.93
C THR A 228 7.53 -12.23 9.60
N GLY A 229 8.19 -12.53 8.49
CA GLY A 229 7.75 -12.08 7.17
C GLY A 229 6.38 -12.67 6.81
N VAL A 230 6.18 -13.95 7.07
CA VAL A 230 4.88 -14.62 6.86
C VAL A 230 3.80 -14.00 7.74
N HIS A 231 4.14 -13.64 8.99
CA HIS A 231 3.22 -12.94 9.89
C HIS A 231 2.77 -11.61 9.30
N VAL A 232 3.69 -10.80 8.78
CA VAL A 232 3.35 -9.51 8.16
C VAL A 232 2.39 -9.69 6.98
N LEU A 233 2.61 -10.71 6.15
CA LEU A 233 1.67 -11.02 5.05
C LEU A 233 0.27 -11.35 5.58
N SER A 234 0.20 -12.16 6.62
CA SER A 234 -1.05 -12.51 7.28
C SER A 234 -1.78 -11.29 7.87
N VAL A 235 -1.03 -10.37 8.48
CA VAL A 235 -1.58 -9.10 8.99
C VAL A 235 -2.19 -8.27 7.86
N LEU A 236 -1.52 -8.17 6.72
CA LEU A 236 -2.04 -7.44 5.56
C LEU A 236 -3.33 -8.07 5.02
N GLN A 237 -3.44 -9.39 5.03
CA GLN A 237 -4.70 -10.08 4.68
C GLN A 237 -5.84 -9.64 5.60
N GLN A 238 -5.59 -9.56 6.90
CA GLN A 238 -6.59 -9.11 7.86
C GLN A 238 -6.98 -7.65 7.62
N CYS A 239 -6.01 -6.79 7.28
CA CYS A 239 -6.30 -5.40 6.91
C CYS A 239 -7.29 -5.30 5.74
N ALA A 240 -7.12 -6.12 4.71
CA ALA A 240 -8.03 -6.17 3.58
C ALA A 240 -9.41 -6.71 3.97
N ARG A 241 -9.43 -7.80 4.75
CA ARG A 241 -10.67 -8.43 5.23
C ARG A 241 -11.53 -7.46 6.03
N TYR A 242 -10.91 -6.65 6.89
CA TYR A 242 -11.61 -5.67 7.73
C TYR A 242 -11.63 -4.27 7.12
N ARG A 243 -11.29 -4.13 5.84
CA ARG A 243 -11.36 -2.89 5.05
C ARG A 243 -10.67 -1.70 5.71
N GLN A 244 -9.48 -1.95 6.24
CA GLN A 244 -8.71 -0.92 6.92
C GLN A 244 -8.23 0.16 5.94
N PRO A 245 -8.10 1.42 6.39
CA PRO A 245 -7.56 2.51 5.57
C PRO A 245 -6.06 2.33 5.30
N LEU A 246 -5.56 3.09 4.33
CA LEU A 246 -4.15 3.04 3.92
C LEU A 246 -3.19 3.26 5.09
N SER A 247 -3.47 4.24 5.96
CA SER A 247 -2.64 4.54 7.12
C SER A 247 -2.42 3.31 8.01
N VAL A 248 -3.48 2.54 8.26
CA VAL A 248 -3.42 1.31 9.05
C VAL A 248 -2.64 0.21 8.32
N ARG A 249 -2.89 0.02 7.02
CA ARG A 249 -2.19 -0.99 6.22
C ARG A 249 -0.68 -0.73 6.15
N TRP A 250 -0.32 0.52 5.94
CA TRP A 250 1.08 0.95 5.94
C TRP A 250 1.74 0.72 7.30
N ALA A 251 1.08 1.13 8.38
CA ALA A 251 1.57 0.91 9.73
C ALA A 251 1.76 -0.59 10.03
N CYS A 252 0.81 -1.42 9.62
CA CYS A 252 0.90 -2.88 9.79
C CYS A 252 2.07 -3.48 9.01
N LEU A 253 2.36 -2.99 7.80
CA LEU A 253 3.52 -3.44 7.03
C LEU A 253 4.84 -3.18 7.76
N LEU A 254 4.94 -2.05 8.46
CA LEU A 254 6.19 -1.58 9.07
C LEU A 254 6.33 -1.87 10.56
N HIS A 255 5.28 -2.36 11.23
CA HIS A 255 5.25 -2.39 12.70
C HIS A 255 6.33 -3.25 13.36
N ASP A 256 6.80 -4.29 12.69
CA ASP A 256 7.76 -5.26 13.22
C ASP A 256 9.17 -5.14 12.63
N LEU A 257 9.49 -4.02 11.95
CA LEU A 257 10.79 -3.87 11.27
C LEU A 257 11.98 -4.08 12.22
N GLY A 258 11.83 -3.72 13.48
CA GLY A 258 12.89 -3.90 14.48
C GLY A 258 13.28 -5.35 14.73
N LYS A 259 12.42 -6.31 14.42
CA LYS A 259 12.73 -7.75 14.56
C LYS A 259 13.82 -8.20 13.59
N GLY A 260 14.01 -7.50 12.48
CA GLY A 260 15.09 -7.78 11.53
C GLY A 260 16.47 -7.38 12.03
N LEU A 261 16.55 -6.57 13.09
CA LEU A 261 17.83 -6.13 13.69
C LEU A 261 18.16 -6.81 15.03
N THR A 262 17.29 -7.69 15.53
CA THR A 262 17.56 -8.38 16.79
C THR A 262 18.66 -9.42 16.64
N ASN A 263 19.39 -9.66 17.74
CA ASN A 263 20.50 -10.61 17.75
C ASN A 263 20.00 -12.05 17.52
N GLU A 264 20.54 -12.70 16.50
CA GLU A 264 20.22 -14.08 16.14
C GLU A 264 20.40 -15.06 17.32
N ALA A 265 21.39 -14.81 18.19
CA ALA A 265 21.63 -15.63 19.37
C ALA A 265 20.48 -15.61 20.37
N ASP A 266 19.67 -14.56 20.37
CA ASP A 266 18.51 -14.42 21.29
C ASP A 266 17.20 -14.91 20.67
N TRP A 267 17.20 -15.26 19.39
CA TRP A 267 16.01 -15.73 18.71
C TRP A 267 15.44 -16.98 19.41
N PRO A 268 14.11 -17.13 19.52
CA PRO A 268 13.05 -16.33 18.91
C PRO A 268 12.62 -15.09 19.73
N ARG A 269 13.38 -14.67 20.71
CA ARG A 269 13.12 -13.43 21.45
C ARG A 269 13.65 -12.22 20.70
N HIS A 270 12.88 -11.14 20.69
CA HIS A 270 13.22 -9.92 19.98
C HIS A 270 13.26 -8.74 20.95
N ILE A 271 14.34 -8.69 21.72
CA ILE A 271 14.53 -7.70 22.78
C ILE A 271 14.60 -6.29 22.19
N ALA A 272 13.73 -5.41 22.70
CA ALA A 272 13.65 -3.98 22.32
C ALA A 272 13.41 -3.78 20.80
N HIS A 273 12.68 -4.69 20.15
CA HIS A 273 12.40 -4.56 18.71
C HIS A 273 11.61 -3.30 18.39
N GLU A 274 10.75 -2.81 19.29
CA GLU A 274 9.98 -1.58 19.09
C GLU A 274 10.91 -0.37 18.96
N ALA A 275 11.82 -0.20 19.90
CA ALA A 275 12.77 0.92 19.86
C ALA A 275 13.72 0.82 18.66
N ARG A 276 14.15 -0.38 18.32
CA ARG A 276 15.02 -0.63 17.15
C ARG A 276 14.32 -0.39 15.84
N GLY A 277 13.01 -0.59 15.79
CA GLY A 277 12.20 -0.40 14.60
C GLY A 277 11.95 1.04 14.21
N VAL A 278 11.89 1.96 15.17
CA VAL A 278 11.53 3.37 14.91
C VAL A 278 12.44 4.04 13.87
N PRO A 279 13.78 3.97 13.98
CA PRO A 279 14.66 4.55 12.95
C PRO A 279 14.47 3.91 11.56
N LEU A 280 14.19 2.61 11.50
CA LEU A 280 13.93 1.91 10.23
C LEU A 280 12.63 2.38 9.59
N ILE A 281 11.58 2.54 10.40
CA ILE A 281 10.28 3.06 9.95
C ILE A 281 10.46 4.47 9.40
N ASP A 282 11.17 5.34 10.11
CA ASP A 282 11.47 6.70 9.67
C ASP A 282 12.22 6.71 8.35
N ALA A 283 13.21 5.81 8.17
CA ALA A 283 14.00 5.72 6.94
C ALA A 283 13.13 5.32 5.74
N VAL A 284 12.24 4.33 5.91
CA VAL A 284 11.32 3.89 4.84
C VAL A 284 10.34 5.02 4.48
N ASN A 285 9.78 5.69 5.47
CA ASN A 285 8.87 6.82 5.27
C ASN A 285 9.53 7.96 4.48
N GLN A 286 10.77 8.29 4.76
CA GLN A 286 11.53 9.32 4.05
C GLN A 286 11.86 8.88 2.62
N ARG A 287 12.21 7.62 2.42
CA ARG A 287 12.58 7.08 1.11
C ARG A 287 11.49 7.26 0.08
N PHE A 288 10.24 7.03 0.46
CA PHE A 288 9.09 7.10 -0.43
C PHE A 288 8.29 8.40 -0.30
N ARG A 289 8.74 9.34 0.51
CA ARG A 289 8.02 10.59 0.82
C ARG A 289 6.56 10.31 1.16
N VAL A 290 6.37 9.37 2.07
CA VAL A 290 5.07 8.92 2.52
C VAL A 290 4.27 10.08 3.12
N PRO A 291 2.94 10.18 2.87
CA PRO A 291 2.13 11.23 3.49
C PRO A 291 2.23 11.22 5.01
N ARG A 292 2.15 12.41 5.59
CA ARG A 292 2.43 12.63 7.01
C ARG A 292 1.56 11.80 7.95
N ASP A 293 0.27 11.64 7.66
CA ASP A 293 -0.64 10.84 8.46
C ASP A 293 -0.21 9.36 8.51
N CYS A 294 0.22 8.81 7.38
CA CYS A 294 0.74 7.45 7.30
C CYS A 294 2.08 7.31 8.02
N GLN A 295 2.97 8.30 7.90
CA GLN A 295 4.25 8.31 8.59
C GLN A 295 4.08 8.29 10.11
N GLU A 296 3.26 9.19 10.63
CA GLU A 296 3.02 9.35 12.07
C GLU A 296 2.42 8.08 12.66
N LEU A 297 1.39 7.53 12.01
CA LEU A 297 0.75 6.31 12.49
C LEU A 297 1.72 5.11 12.48
N ALA A 298 2.47 4.93 11.40
CA ALA A 298 3.43 3.83 11.30
C ALA A 298 4.46 3.88 12.42
N ARG A 299 4.99 5.05 12.71
CA ARG A 299 5.95 5.25 13.79
C ARG A 299 5.35 4.90 15.14
N LEU A 300 4.16 5.39 15.43
CA LEU A 300 3.47 5.17 16.72
C LEU A 300 3.06 3.71 16.90
N VAL A 301 2.57 3.06 15.86
CA VAL A 301 2.25 1.63 15.91
C VAL A 301 3.52 0.80 16.14
N GLY A 302 4.60 1.12 15.44
CA GLY A 302 5.89 0.46 15.65
C GLY A 302 6.37 0.57 17.08
N GLU A 303 6.22 1.74 17.69
CA GLU A 303 6.69 2.01 19.06
C GLU A 303 5.79 1.38 20.12
N TYR A 304 4.46 1.37 19.92
CA TYR A 304 3.50 1.07 21.00
C TYR A 304 2.60 -0.13 20.77
N HIS A 305 2.73 -0.89 19.68
CA HIS A 305 1.81 -2.02 19.44
C HIS A 305 1.86 -3.09 20.55
N THR A 306 3.02 -3.30 21.17
CA THR A 306 3.15 -4.23 22.29
C THR A 306 2.37 -3.74 23.51
N HIS A 307 2.35 -2.42 23.76
CA HIS A 307 1.52 -1.82 24.80
C HIS A 307 0.04 -2.12 24.57
N ALA A 308 -0.42 -2.07 23.32
CA ALA A 308 -1.80 -2.38 22.98
C ALA A 308 -2.15 -3.83 23.35
N HIS A 309 -1.29 -4.78 23.02
CA HIS A 309 -1.53 -6.19 23.37
C HIS A 309 -1.57 -6.43 24.85
N ARG A 310 -0.86 -5.62 25.63
CA ARG A 310 -0.80 -5.69 27.09
C ARG A 310 -1.72 -4.68 27.79
N ALA A 311 -2.67 -4.12 27.07
CA ALA A 311 -3.49 -3.00 27.54
C ALA A 311 -4.14 -3.25 28.93
N LEU A 312 -4.67 -4.44 29.14
CA LEU A 312 -5.35 -4.81 30.38
C LEU A 312 -4.43 -4.84 31.60
N GLU A 313 -3.13 -5.01 31.38
CA GLU A 313 -2.10 -5.05 32.42
C GLU A 313 -1.45 -3.68 32.69
N LEU A 314 -1.65 -2.71 31.82
CA LEU A 314 -1.00 -1.41 31.95
C LEU A 314 -1.43 -0.68 33.22
N ARG A 315 -0.46 -0.11 33.93
CA ARG A 315 -0.72 0.79 35.05
C ARG A 315 -1.37 2.08 34.54
N PRO A 316 -2.22 2.73 35.33
CA PRO A 316 -2.87 3.98 34.90
C PRO A 316 -1.91 5.07 34.41
N ASN A 317 -0.73 5.21 35.02
CA ASN A 317 0.29 6.17 34.56
C ASN A 317 0.79 5.85 33.16
N THR A 318 1.09 4.59 32.88
CA THR A 318 1.55 4.13 31.57
C THR A 318 0.46 4.29 30.52
N LEU A 319 -0.78 3.99 30.88
CA LEU A 319 -1.93 4.18 30.03
C LEU A 319 -2.13 5.67 29.67
N LEU A 320 -2.00 6.55 30.67
CA LEU A 320 -2.09 7.99 30.45
C LEU A 320 -1.01 8.48 29.50
N GLU A 321 0.25 8.05 29.68
CA GLU A 321 1.36 8.39 28.80
C GLU A 321 1.11 7.92 27.37
N LEU A 322 0.58 6.70 27.21
CA LEU A 322 0.21 6.19 25.89
C LEU A 322 -0.82 7.08 25.21
N LEU A 323 -1.91 7.44 25.93
CA LEU A 323 -2.95 8.31 25.38
C LEU A 323 -2.41 9.70 25.02
N GLN A 324 -1.50 10.24 25.83
CA GLN A 324 -0.85 11.53 25.56
C GLN A 324 0.05 11.46 24.31
N SER A 325 0.75 10.36 24.12
CA SER A 325 1.60 10.15 22.93
C SER A 325 0.81 10.21 21.63
N PHE A 326 -0.46 9.82 21.66
CA PHE A 326 -1.36 9.89 20.52
C PHE A 326 -2.14 11.21 20.45
N ASP A 327 -2.03 12.06 21.45
CA ASP A 327 -2.82 13.29 21.56
C ASP A 327 -4.33 13.00 21.35
N VAL A 328 -4.86 12.05 22.10
CA VAL A 328 -6.26 11.61 21.99
C VAL A 328 -7.27 12.73 22.22
N TYR A 329 -6.84 13.79 22.88
CA TYR A 329 -7.68 14.93 23.23
C TYR A 329 -8.02 15.82 22.03
N ARG A 330 -7.08 15.98 21.10
CA ARG A 330 -7.23 16.74 19.85
C ARG A 330 -7.36 15.88 18.60
N ARG A 331 -6.76 14.68 18.61
CA ARG A 331 -6.67 13.79 17.44
C ARG A 331 -7.11 12.36 17.80
N PRO A 332 -8.37 12.14 18.22
CA PRO A 332 -8.81 10.83 18.68
C PRO A 332 -8.78 9.75 17.59
N GLN A 333 -8.95 10.13 16.33
CA GLN A 333 -8.97 9.20 15.21
C GLN A 333 -7.63 8.44 15.06
N ARG A 334 -6.52 9.12 15.32
CA ARG A 334 -5.20 8.47 15.23
C ARG A 334 -5.04 7.33 16.23
N PHE A 335 -5.61 7.49 17.42
CA PHE A 335 -5.62 6.43 18.43
C PHE A 335 -6.55 5.28 18.03
N GLU A 336 -7.69 5.58 17.43
CA GLU A 336 -8.60 4.56 16.89
C GLU A 336 -7.90 3.72 15.80
N GLU A 337 -7.15 4.35 14.92
CA GLU A 337 -6.37 3.67 13.89
C GLU A 337 -5.24 2.81 14.48
N PHE A 338 -4.59 3.30 15.53
CA PHE A 338 -3.60 2.51 16.28
C PHE A 338 -4.20 1.25 16.88
N VAL A 339 -5.35 1.36 17.50
CA VAL A 339 -6.07 0.23 18.07
C VAL A 339 -6.45 -0.76 16.97
N ALA A 340 -6.94 -0.27 15.83
CA ALA A 340 -7.27 -1.11 14.68
C ALA A 340 -6.04 -1.84 14.14
N ALA A 341 -4.90 -1.16 13.99
CA ALA A 341 -3.65 -1.76 13.54
C ALA A 341 -3.19 -2.87 14.48
N SER A 342 -3.28 -2.63 15.79
CA SER A 342 -2.90 -3.60 16.80
C SER A 342 -3.83 -4.82 16.80
N GLU A 343 -5.12 -4.63 16.56
CA GLU A 343 -6.07 -5.73 16.38
C GLU A 343 -5.75 -6.57 15.15
N MET A 344 -5.40 -5.92 14.01
CA MET A 344 -5.01 -6.63 12.80
C MET A 344 -3.74 -7.47 13.02
N ASP A 345 -2.79 -6.94 13.77
CA ASP A 345 -1.59 -7.67 14.19
C ASP A 345 -1.96 -8.93 14.97
N ALA A 346 -2.84 -8.81 15.96
CA ALA A 346 -3.30 -9.94 16.75
C ALA A 346 -4.05 -10.98 15.92
N ARG A 347 -4.90 -10.56 14.99
CA ARG A 347 -5.66 -11.44 14.08
C ARG A 347 -4.81 -12.03 12.96
N GLY A 348 -3.67 -11.46 12.68
CA GLY A 348 -2.72 -11.96 11.69
C GLY A 348 -1.93 -13.19 12.15
N ARG A 349 -2.23 -13.73 13.32
CA ARG A 349 -1.62 -14.97 13.82
C ARG A 349 -2.38 -16.16 13.27
N LEU A 350 -1.67 -17.06 12.61
CA LEU A 350 -2.25 -18.21 11.90
C LEU A 350 -3.13 -19.06 12.81
N GLY A 351 -4.38 -19.29 12.39
CA GLY A 351 -5.37 -20.02 13.16
C GLY A 351 -6.06 -19.22 14.27
N LEU A 352 -5.67 -17.95 14.46
CA LEU A 352 -6.22 -17.08 15.50
C LEU A 352 -6.98 -15.87 14.91
N GLU A 353 -7.37 -15.94 13.66
CA GLU A 353 -8.00 -14.84 12.92
C GLU A 353 -9.36 -14.42 13.51
N GLN A 354 -10.03 -15.35 14.18
CA GLN A 354 -11.36 -15.13 14.79
C GLN A 354 -11.29 -14.89 16.29
N ARG A 355 -10.10 -14.79 16.87
CA ARG A 355 -9.95 -14.60 18.31
C ARG A 355 -10.53 -13.28 18.76
N ASP A 356 -11.05 -13.25 20.00
CA ASP A 356 -11.46 -12.01 20.64
C ASP A 356 -10.24 -11.13 20.94
N TYR A 357 -10.41 -9.83 20.76
CA TYR A 357 -9.38 -8.85 21.10
C TYR A 357 -9.98 -7.80 22.03
N PRO A 358 -10.16 -8.13 23.34
CA PRO A 358 -10.80 -7.24 24.31
C PRO A 358 -10.00 -5.95 24.56
N GLN A 359 -8.70 -5.96 24.27
CA GLN A 359 -7.83 -4.78 24.35
C GLN A 359 -8.35 -3.61 23.53
N ALA A 360 -9.00 -3.86 22.40
CA ALA A 360 -9.53 -2.79 21.54
C ALA A 360 -10.60 -1.97 22.27
N ALA A 361 -11.64 -2.63 22.78
CA ALA A 361 -12.71 -1.96 23.52
C ALA A 361 -12.18 -1.28 24.79
N TYR A 362 -11.25 -1.94 25.48
CA TYR A 362 -10.63 -1.41 26.69
C TYR A 362 -9.87 -0.11 26.40
N LEU A 363 -9.02 -0.07 25.36
CA LEU A 363 -8.23 1.11 24.99
C LEU A 363 -9.12 2.26 24.51
N LEU A 364 -10.13 1.97 23.70
CA LEU A 364 -11.05 2.99 23.22
C LEU A 364 -11.88 3.59 24.36
N GLY A 365 -12.32 2.75 25.30
CA GLY A 365 -13.02 3.20 26.48
C GLY A 365 -12.14 4.03 27.43
N ALA A 366 -10.88 3.65 27.58
CA ALA A 366 -9.90 4.43 28.37
C ALA A 366 -9.66 5.81 27.76
N ALA A 367 -9.50 5.88 26.43
CA ALA A 367 -9.36 7.15 25.74
C ALA A 367 -10.58 8.05 25.94
N GLN A 368 -11.78 7.48 25.86
CA GLN A 368 -13.02 8.21 26.09
C GLN A 368 -13.12 8.71 27.54
N ALA A 369 -12.76 7.89 28.54
CA ALA A 369 -12.75 8.28 29.94
C ALA A 369 -11.80 9.47 30.20
N ALA A 370 -10.61 9.44 29.61
CA ALA A 370 -9.63 10.53 29.73
C ALA A 370 -10.13 11.80 29.03
N ARG A 371 -10.74 11.68 27.86
CA ARG A 371 -11.29 12.81 27.12
C ARG A 371 -12.50 13.46 27.78
N ALA A 372 -13.26 12.68 28.55
CA ALA A 372 -14.45 13.14 29.25
C ALA A 372 -14.14 14.04 30.44
N VAL A 373 -12.88 14.08 30.91
CA VAL A 373 -12.46 14.94 31.99
C VAL A 373 -12.58 16.41 31.57
N SER A 374 -13.43 17.16 32.29
CA SER A 374 -13.66 18.57 31.99
C SER A 374 -12.57 19.45 32.61
N VAL A 375 -12.07 20.39 31.81
CA VAL A 375 -11.15 21.44 32.29
C VAL A 375 -11.88 22.53 33.04
N LYS A 376 -13.17 22.71 32.84
CA LYS A 376 -13.97 23.82 33.35
C LYS A 376 -13.93 23.97 34.86
N PRO A 377 -14.11 22.94 35.71
CA PRO A 377 -14.00 23.09 37.13
C PRO A 377 -12.64 23.57 37.60
N LEU A 378 -11.57 23.21 36.90
CA LEU A 378 -10.20 23.58 37.22
C LEU A 378 -9.93 25.08 36.89
N VAL A 379 -10.49 25.54 35.77
CA VAL A 379 -10.43 26.97 35.39
C VAL A 379 -11.23 27.82 36.38
N GLU A 380 -12.37 27.37 36.84
CA GLU A 380 -13.22 28.02 37.82
C GLU A 380 -12.52 28.18 39.20
N LYS A 381 -11.58 27.28 39.52
CA LYS A 381 -10.73 27.38 40.72
C LYS A 381 -9.57 28.36 40.56
N GLY A 382 -9.45 29.04 39.40
CA GLY A 382 -8.43 30.03 39.15
C GLY A 382 -7.09 29.46 38.66
N LEU A 383 -7.03 28.15 38.35
CA LEU A 383 -5.82 27.53 37.82
C LEU A 383 -5.57 27.95 36.37
N LYS A 384 -4.32 28.20 36.03
CA LYS A 384 -3.90 28.58 34.67
C LYS A 384 -2.44 28.17 34.42
N GLY A 385 -2.07 28.10 33.15
CA GLY A 385 -0.72 27.75 32.72
C GLY A 385 -0.30 26.34 33.15
N ALA A 386 0.91 26.22 33.66
CA ALA A 386 1.48 24.96 34.09
C ALA A 386 0.69 24.27 35.22
N GLU A 387 0.16 25.06 36.18
CA GLU A 387 -0.66 24.55 37.27
C GLU A 387 -1.96 23.89 36.75
N LEU A 388 -2.60 24.49 35.76
CA LEU A 388 -3.79 23.95 35.13
C LEU A 388 -3.45 22.64 34.41
N GLY A 389 -2.34 22.62 33.70
CA GLY A 389 -1.87 21.41 33.00
C GLY A 389 -1.63 20.25 33.94
N GLU A 390 -0.97 20.48 35.07
CA GLU A 390 -0.71 19.44 36.07
C GLU A 390 -2.00 18.96 36.77
N ALA A 391 -2.90 19.88 37.08
CA ALA A 391 -4.20 19.53 37.69
C ALA A 391 -5.05 18.70 36.73
N LEU A 392 -5.05 19.04 35.44
CA LEU A 392 -5.76 18.30 34.40
C LEU A 392 -5.18 16.89 34.23
N LYS A 393 -3.87 16.78 34.23
CA LYS A 393 -3.16 15.50 34.16
C LYS A 393 -3.56 14.59 35.35
N ARG A 394 -3.57 15.14 36.56
CA ARG A 394 -4.00 14.40 37.78
C ARG A 394 -5.46 13.95 37.68
N ALA A 395 -6.34 14.82 37.18
CA ALA A 395 -7.74 14.48 36.99
C ALA A 395 -7.94 13.35 35.97
N ARG A 396 -7.20 13.38 34.87
CA ARG A 396 -7.20 12.32 33.86
C ARG A 396 -6.65 11.00 34.42
N LEU A 397 -5.59 11.06 35.21
CA LEU A 397 -5.04 9.88 35.87
C LEU A 397 -6.05 9.24 36.84
N ALA A 398 -6.74 10.07 37.63
CA ALA A 398 -7.80 9.61 38.53
C ALA A 398 -8.94 8.93 37.76
N ALA A 399 -9.34 9.51 36.61
CA ALA A 399 -10.37 8.92 35.74
C ALA A 399 -9.93 7.57 35.19
N LEU A 400 -8.66 7.40 34.81
CA LEU A 400 -8.13 6.14 34.31
C LEU A 400 -8.01 5.09 35.41
N LYS A 401 -7.65 5.48 36.64
CA LYS A 401 -7.67 4.57 37.79
C LYS A 401 -9.07 4.02 38.04
N ALA A 402 -10.06 4.92 38.07
CA ALA A 402 -11.47 4.54 38.25
C ALA A 402 -11.94 3.63 37.10
N TYR A 403 -11.59 3.94 35.88
CA TYR A 403 -11.93 3.14 34.69
C TYR A 403 -11.37 1.71 34.82
N LYS A 404 -10.11 1.58 35.20
CA LYS A 404 -9.45 0.27 35.36
C LYS A 404 -10.08 -0.54 36.48
N GLU A 405 -10.36 0.08 37.61
CA GLU A 405 -10.99 -0.59 38.78
C GLU A 405 -12.40 -1.09 38.44
N GLU A 406 -13.19 -0.30 37.73
CA GLU A 406 -14.53 -0.68 37.31
C GLU A 406 -14.49 -1.90 36.37
N ARG A 407 -13.56 -1.93 35.41
CA ARG A 407 -13.39 -3.03 34.45
C ARG A 407 -12.84 -4.29 35.09
N GLY A 408 -12.03 -4.17 36.13
CA GLY A 408 -11.48 -5.32 36.85
C GLY A 408 -12.49 -6.05 37.74
N LYS A 409 -13.68 -5.50 37.95
CA LYS A 409 -14.76 -6.09 38.72
C LYS A 409 -15.77 -6.88 37.85
N ALA A 410 -15.64 -6.79 36.54
CA ALA A 410 -16.48 -7.51 35.58
C ALA A 410 -15.76 -8.77 35.10
#